data_ac4ca8b7dd7e5a12bea444eca6723ef0
#
_entry.id   ac4ca8b7dd7e5a12bea444eca6723ef0
#
_cell.length_a   1.000
_cell.length_b   1.000
_cell.length_c   1.000
_cell.angle_alpha   90.00
_cell.angle_beta   90.00
_cell.angle_gamma   90.00
#
_symmetry.space_group_name_H-M   'P 1'
#
loop_
_entity.id
_entity.type
_entity.pdbx_description
1 polymer ?
#
loop_
_entity_poly.entity_id
_entity_poly.type
_entity_poly.pdbx_seq_one_letter_code
_entity_poly.pdbx_strand_id
1 'polypeptide(L)'
;MDALFGTGLSRKITGDYKQVIETINDLPGKVVAADIPSGIDSDSGKIWGTAIMADRTVTFGFAKRGLYLYPGASYAGKVRTADIGITEKSFRTGEPGMYTLTGDGLSLFQNRRPDGNKGTFGKILIAAGSKNMAGAAVLCAKSAYRAGVGMVKLVIPECIRETVLMSLPEAMIFSYEKEDGLSEAEQEELKKSMDWADVLLAGPGLGEGEAARTLTELFLRNREKKLLLDADALNALSREEALYKLAAQRGGNLVLTPHMGELARLLHVPVSEVKEDELAATRKLQADIHAVIV
;
A
#
# COMPACT_ATOMS: atom_id res chain seq x y z
N MET A 1 25.56 19.61 -15.37
CA MET A 1 25.71 18.34 -14.60
C MET A 1 25.82 18.71 -13.12
N ASP A 2 24.99 18.08 -12.28
CA ASP A 2 25.04 18.27 -10.81
C ASP A 2 25.91 17.17 -10.17
N ALA A 3 26.88 17.59 -9.37
CA ALA A 3 27.75 16.74 -8.58
C ALA A 3 28.28 17.51 -7.35
N LEU A 4 27.45 18.42 -6.77
CA LEU A 4 27.85 19.26 -5.65
C LEU A 4 27.89 18.45 -4.34
N PHE A 5 26.86 17.63 -4.10
CA PHE A 5 26.74 16.77 -2.93
C PHE A 5 26.30 15.37 -3.34
N GLY A 6 26.85 14.36 -2.68
CA GLY A 6 26.50 12.95 -2.88
C GLY A 6 25.77 12.36 -1.67
N THR A 7 25.84 11.04 -1.54
CA THR A 7 25.12 10.22 -0.53
C THR A 7 25.52 10.53 0.95
N GLY A 8 26.63 11.24 1.18
CA GLY A 8 27.08 11.58 2.52
C GLY A 8 26.46 12.85 3.12
N LEU A 9 25.50 13.47 2.45
CA LEU A 9 24.87 14.71 2.95
C LEU A 9 23.99 14.39 4.16
N SER A 10 24.28 15.04 5.31
CA SER A 10 23.59 14.80 6.58
C SER A 10 23.14 16.08 7.30
N ARG A 11 23.22 17.23 6.62
CA ARG A 11 22.88 18.55 7.19
C ARG A 11 22.16 19.43 6.17
N LYS A 12 21.37 20.38 6.68
CA LYS A 12 20.68 21.36 5.82
C LYS A 12 21.67 22.20 5.01
N ILE A 13 21.37 22.35 3.74
CA ILE A 13 22.10 23.22 2.81
C ILE A 13 21.64 24.66 3.07
N THR A 14 22.59 25.55 3.33
CA THR A 14 22.39 26.97 3.64
C THR A 14 23.44 27.82 2.94
N GLY A 15 23.30 29.17 3.00
CA GLY A 15 24.29 30.10 2.46
C GLY A 15 24.47 29.97 0.94
N ASP A 16 25.71 30.10 0.49
CA ASP A 16 26.05 30.14 -0.94
C ASP A 16 25.61 28.89 -1.72
N TYR A 17 25.75 27.72 -1.13
CA TYR A 17 25.31 26.46 -1.76
C TYR A 17 23.79 26.44 -2.00
N LYS A 18 23.01 26.99 -1.08
CA LYS A 18 21.56 27.13 -1.27
C LYS A 18 21.26 28.03 -2.45
N GLN A 19 21.93 29.20 -2.54
CA GLN A 19 21.74 30.13 -3.64
C GLN A 19 22.15 29.50 -4.99
N VAL A 20 23.25 28.76 -5.03
CA VAL A 20 23.70 28.05 -6.24
C VAL A 20 22.65 27.04 -6.71
N ILE A 21 22.10 26.22 -5.80
CA ILE A 21 21.06 25.23 -6.15
C ILE A 21 19.80 25.91 -6.66
N GLU A 22 19.33 26.95 -5.97
CA GLU A 22 18.14 27.71 -6.38
C GLU A 22 18.37 28.37 -7.74
N THR A 23 19.53 28.99 -7.98
CA THR A 23 19.89 29.54 -9.28
C THR A 23 19.90 28.48 -10.39
N ILE A 24 20.48 27.29 -10.14
CA ILE A 24 20.49 26.20 -11.14
C ILE A 24 19.08 25.75 -11.48
N ASN A 25 18.20 25.66 -10.48
CA ASN A 25 16.79 25.25 -10.71
C ASN A 25 16.01 26.29 -11.53
N ASP A 26 16.38 27.58 -11.46
CA ASP A 26 15.74 28.67 -12.21
C ASP A 26 16.32 28.83 -13.63
N LEU A 27 17.48 28.28 -13.92
CA LEU A 27 18.10 28.39 -15.24
C LEU A 27 17.42 27.51 -16.28
N PRO A 28 17.25 28.00 -17.52
CA PRO A 28 16.77 27.17 -18.61
C PRO A 28 17.83 26.11 -18.96
N GLY A 29 17.41 24.86 -19.09
CA GLY A 29 18.30 23.76 -19.51
C GLY A 29 17.97 22.43 -18.86
N LYS A 30 18.67 21.39 -19.30
CA LYS A 30 18.53 20.05 -18.75
C LYS A 30 19.58 19.79 -17.69
N VAL A 31 19.13 19.32 -16.52
CA VAL A 31 20.02 18.95 -15.42
C VAL A 31 20.16 17.44 -15.33
N VAL A 32 21.40 16.97 -15.35
CA VAL A 32 21.73 15.56 -15.09
C VAL A 32 22.50 15.47 -13.77
N ALA A 33 21.93 14.75 -12.81
CA ALA A 33 22.57 14.50 -11.53
C ALA A 33 23.45 13.26 -11.58
N ALA A 34 24.64 13.37 -10.99
CA ALA A 34 25.56 12.27 -10.79
C ALA A 34 25.27 11.62 -9.44
N ASP A 35 24.93 10.34 -9.45
CA ASP A 35 24.59 9.47 -8.34
C ASP A 35 23.26 9.82 -7.66
N ILE A 36 23.12 11.01 -7.12
CA ILE A 36 21.91 11.51 -6.48
C ILE A 36 21.84 13.04 -6.66
N PRO A 37 20.68 13.65 -6.91
CA PRO A 37 20.57 15.10 -6.94
C PRO A 37 21.01 15.71 -5.62
N SER A 38 21.82 16.75 -5.71
CA SER A 38 22.34 17.46 -4.53
C SER A 38 21.20 18.00 -3.68
N GLY A 39 21.20 17.66 -2.40
CA GLY A 39 20.17 18.08 -1.43
C GLY A 39 19.18 17.00 -1.02
N ILE A 40 19.20 15.83 -1.70
CA ILE A 40 18.35 14.68 -1.33
C ILE A 40 19.10 13.77 -0.38
N ASP A 41 18.42 13.33 0.68
CA ASP A 41 18.88 12.26 1.55
C ASP A 41 18.81 10.91 0.83
N SER A 42 19.92 10.18 0.77
CA SER A 42 20.02 8.93 0.01
C SER A 42 19.17 7.79 0.57
N ASP A 43 18.84 7.85 1.85
CA ASP A 43 18.14 6.78 2.55
C ASP A 43 16.63 7.04 2.70
N SER A 44 16.24 8.26 3.03
CA SER A 44 14.85 8.62 3.32
C SER A 44 14.14 9.41 2.20
N GLY A 45 14.91 9.98 1.25
CA GLY A 45 14.37 10.90 0.25
C GLY A 45 14.04 12.29 0.78
N LYS A 46 14.37 12.58 2.03
CA LYS A 46 14.18 13.90 2.64
C LYS A 46 15.01 14.96 1.91
N ILE A 47 14.47 16.18 1.82
CA ILE A 47 15.20 17.33 1.28
C ILE A 47 15.92 18.06 2.40
N TRP A 48 17.22 18.19 2.27
CA TRP A 48 18.07 18.93 3.21
C TRP A 48 18.06 20.45 2.96
N GLY A 49 16.87 21.06 3.09
CA GLY A 49 16.65 22.51 2.96
C GLY A 49 16.35 22.94 1.53
N THR A 50 17.17 22.57 0.56
CA THR A 50 16.95 22.72 -0.88
C THR A 50 17.56 21.55 -1.62
N ALA A 51 17.11 21.28 -2.86
CA ALA A 51 17.68 20.23 -3.70
C ALA A 51 17.63 20.61 -5.19
N ILE A 52 18.53 20.04 -5.95
CA ILE A 52 18.53 20.13 -7.41
C ILE A 52 17.34 19.37 -7.98
N MET A 53 16.59 20.03 -8.90
CA MET A 53 15.56 19.39 -9.72
C MET A 53 16.20 18.81 -10.99
N ALA A 54 16.54 17.52 -10.96
CA ALA A 54 17.16 16.87 -12.10
C ALA A 54 16.12 16.38 -13.11
N ASP A 55 16.43 16.49 -14.42
CA ASP A 55 15.68 15.81 -15.49
C ASP A 55 16.04 14.32 -15.54
N ARG A 56 17.28 14.01 -15.19
CA ARG A 56 17.81 12.64 -15.13
C ARG A 56 18.80 12.49 -13.99
N THR A 57 18.77 11.34 -13.36
CA THR A 57 19.81 10.92 -12.40
C THR A 57 20.47 9.66 -12.91
N VAL A 58 21.80 9.68 -13.00
CA VAL A 58 22.61 8.49 -13.26
C VAL A 58 23.22 8.03 -11.95
N THR A 59 22.58 7.04 -11.33
CA THR A 59 23.04 6.50 -10.03
C THR A 59 24.00 5.35 -10.22
N PHE A 60 24.98 5.20 -9.32
CA PHE A 60 26.11 4.30 -9.50
C PHE A 60 25.94 2.99 -8.73
N GLY A 61 26.16 1.85 -9.42
CA GLY A 61 26.07 0.51 -8.88
C GLY A 61 24.64 0.11 -8.55
N PHE A 62 24.11 0.62 -7.45
CA PHE A 62 22.73 0.38 -7.00
C PHE A 62 21.98 1.68 -6.79
N ALA A 63 20.69 1.66 -7.07
CA ALA A 63 19.82 2.81 -6.86
C ALA A 63 19.68 3.10 -5.36
N LYS A 64 19.76 4.38 -5.00
CA LYS A 64 19.55 4.83 -3.63
C LYS A 64 18.05 4.94 -3.34
N ARG A 65 17.62 4.57 -2.14
CA ARG A 65 16.22 4.62 -1.71
C ARG A 65 15.59 5.99 -1.92
N GLY A 66 16.32 7.04 -1.57
CA GLY A 66 15.88 8.43 -1.69
C GLY A 66 15.53 8.89 -3.11
N LEU A 67 15.94 8.14 -4.15
CA LEU A 67 15.55 8.39 -5.55
C LEU A 67 14.13 7.91 -5.86
N TYR A 68 13.55 7.06 -5.02
CA TYR A 68 12.22 6.46 -5.19
C TYR A 68 11.24 6.81 -4.08
N LEU A 69 11.71 7.37 -2.97
CA LEU A 69 10.89 7.85 -1.86
C LEU A 69 10.61 9.35 -2.00
N TYR A 70 9.36 9.74 -1.73
CA TYR A 70 8.99 11.16 -1.73
C TYR A 70 9.47 11.85 -0.42
N PRO A 71 9.85 13.14 -0.53
CA PRO A 71 9.81 14.03 -1.70
C PRO A 71 10.97 13.85 -2.72
N GLY A 72 12.04 13.15 -2.40
CA GLY A 72 13.23 12.99 -3.24
C GLY A 72 12.95 12.50 -4.66
N ALA A 73 12.00 11.56 -4.81
CA ALA A 73 11.57 11.05 -6.11
C ALA A 73 11.09 12.15 -7.08
N SER A 74 10.50 13.24 -6.56
CA SER A 74 10.07 14.39 -7.38
C SER A 74 11.23 15.19 -7.96
N TYR A 75 12.41 15.07 -7.38
CA TYR A 75 13.62 15.79 -7.78
C TYR A 75 14.56 14.93 -8.63
N ALA A 76 14.39 13.61 -8.63
CA ALA A 76 15.31 12.67 -9.25
C ALA A 76 15.17 12.58 -10.78
N GLY A 77 14.03 12.99 -11.34
CA GLY A 77 13.74 12.84 -12.77
C GLY A 77 13.76 11.38 -13.22
N LYS A 78 14.28 11.11 -14.42
CA LYS A 78 14.44 9.72 -14.92
C LYS A 78 15.69 9.10 -14.34
N VAL A 79 15.53 8.15 -13.43
CA VAL A 79 16.64 7.42 -12.79
C VAL A 79 17.15 6.32 -13.72
N ARG A 80 18.48 6.24 -13.89
CA ARG A 80 19.17 5.16 -14.57
C ARG A 80 20.34 4.70 -13.72
N THR A 81 20.43 3.41 -13.45
CA THR A 81 21.58 2.82 -12.76
C THR A 81 22.71 2.56 -13.77
N ALA A 82 23.92 3.03 -13.45
CA ALA A 82 25.13 2.73 -14.19
C ALA A 82 25.91 1.63 -13.46
N ASP A 83 26.28 0.59 -14.18
CA ASP A 83 27.18 -0.44 -13.66
C ASP A 83 28.59 0.15 -13.52
N ILE A 84 29.15 0.04 -12.34
CA ILE A 84 30.51 0.48 -12.00
C ILE A 84 31.35 -0.67 -11.42
N GLY A 85 30.93 -1.92 -11.65
CA GLY A 85 31.62 -3.13 -11.18
C GLY A 85 31.32 -3.49 -9.71
N ILE A 86 30.38 -2.81 -9.05
CA ILE A 86 29.90 -3.21 -7.73
C ILE A 86 28.85 -4.30 -7.92
N THR A 87 29.08 -5.47 -7.37
CA THR A 87 28.18 -6.63 -7.44
C THR A 87 27.56 -6.94 -6.10
N GLU A 88 26.55 -7.83 -6.08
CA GLU A 88 25.90 -8.29 -4.85
C GLU A 88 26.89 -8.92 -3.85
N LYS A 89 28.01 -9.46 -4.32
CA LYS A 89 29.11 -9.98 -3.47
C LYS A 89 29.74 -8.88 -2.58
N SER A 90 29.53 -7.62 -2.91
CA SER A 90 30.01 -6.47 -2.14
C SER A 90 29.13 -6.13 -0.93
N PHE A 91 27.94 -6.74 -0.81
CA PHE A 91 27.07 -6.52 0.35
C PHE A 91 27.63 -7.20 1.60
N ARG A 92 27.76 -6.43 2.69
CA ARG A 92 28.24 -6.96 3.98
C ARG A 92 27.24 -7.89 4.64
N THR A 93 25.94 -7.74 4.33
CA THR A 93 24.81 -8.50 4.91
C THR A 93 24.36 -9.68 4.01
N GLY A 94 25.03 -9.90 2.88
CA GLY A 94 24.71 -10.99 1.93
C GLY A 94 23.62 -10.64 0.92
N GLU A 95 22.52 -10.02 1.32
CA GLU A 95 21.40 -9.65 0.41
C GLU A 95 20.97 -8.19 0.57
N PRO A 96 20.45 -7.57 -0.49
CA PRO A 96 19.83 -6.25 -0.40
C PRO A 96 18.62 -6.29 0.54
N GLY A 97 18.53 -5.33 1.45
CA GLY A 97 17.36 -5.22 2.35
C GLY A 97 16.12 -4.59 1.71
N MET A 98 16.22 -4.11 0.46
CA MET A 98 15.13 -3.45 -0.26
C MET A 98 15.23 -3.71 -1.76
N TYR A 99 14.06 -3.84 -2.40
CA TYR A 99 13.92 -4.10 -3.82
C TYR A 99 12.93 -3.11 -4.42
N THR A 100 13.12 -2.76 -5.69
CA THR A 100 12.12 -2.04 -6.48
C THR A 100 11.59 -2.95 -7.58
N LEU A 101 10.29 -2.86 -7.87
CA LEU A 101 9.70 -3.58 -9.00
C LEU A 101 10.08 -2.89 -10.29
N THR A 102 10.61 -3.66 -11.23
CA THR A 102 10.87 -3.24 -12.60
C THR A 102 9.85 -3.89 -13.54
N GLY A 103 9.93 -3.60 -14.85
CA GLY A 103 9.07 -4.26 -15.85
C GLY A 103 9.12 -5.79 -15.79
N ASP A 104 10.24 -6.37 -15.38
CA ASP A 104 10.40 -7.81 -15.20
C ASP A 104 9.59 -8.37 -14.03
N GLY A 105 9.15 -7.51 -13.10
CA GLY A 105 8.23 -7.87 -12.00
C GLY A 105 6.89 -8.42 -12.50
N LEU A 106 6.50 -8.14 -13.74
CA LEU A 106 5.32 -8.73 -14.36
C LEU A 106 5.43 -10.26 -14.50
N SER A 107 6.63 -10.81 -14.55
CA SER A 107 6.87 -12.26 -14.57
C SER A 107 6.45 -12.96 -13.26
N LEU A 108 6.28 -12.23 -12.16
CA LEU A 108 5.74 -12.75 -10.91
C LEU A 108 4.26 -13.12 -11.01
N PHE A 109 3.52 -12.53 -11.97
CA PHE A 109 2.14 -12.90 -12.23
C PHE A 109 2.12 -14.17 -13.09
N GLN A 110 1.50 -15.22 -12.53
CA GLN A 110 1.37 -16.47 -13.26
C GLN A 110 0.41 -16.32 -14.46
N ASN A 111 0.81 -16.84 -15.61
CA ASN A 111 -0.07 -16.91 -16.75
C ASN A 111 -1.28 -17.82 -16.43
N ARG A 112 -2.45 -17.41 -16.87
CA ARG A 112 -3.66 -18.25 -16.74
C ARG A 112 -3.46 -19.55 -17.50
N ARG A 113 -3.70 -20.67 -16.84
CA ARG A 113 -3.70 -21.99 -17.47
C ARG A 113 -4.85 -22.10 -18.48
N PRO A 114 -4.60 -22.54 -19.73
CA PRO A 114 -5.65 -22.66 -20.74
C PRO A 114 -6.76 -23.64 -20.37
N ASP A 115 -6.43 -24.66 -19.57
CA ASP A 115 -7.34 -25.71 -19.07
C ASP A 115 -8.01 -25.34 -17.74
N GLY A 116 -7.78 -24.12 -17.23
CA GLY A 116 -8.31 -23.65 -15.96
C GLY A 116 -9.79 -23.26 -16.04
N ASN A 117 -10.51 -23.47 -14.94
CA ASN A 117 -11.89 -23.01 -14.76
C ASN A 117 -11.97 -21.93 -13.66
N LYS A 118 -13.14 -21.31 -13.46
CA LYS A 118 -13.33 -20.26 -12.46
C LYS A 118 -12.90 -20.67 -11.04
N GLY A 119 -12.99 -21.94 -10.68
CA GLY A 119 -12.58 -22.46 -9.37
C GLY A 119 -11.06 -22.53 -9.19
N THR A 120 -10.28 -22.70 -10.28
CA THR A 120 -8.81 -22.77 -10.25
C THR A 120 -8.13 -21.43 -10.02
N PHE A 121 -8.84 -20.32 -10.29
CA PHE A 121 -8.27 -18.96 -10.19
C PHE A 121 -8.61 -18.25 -8.88
N GLY A 122 -9.02 -19.02 -7.88
CA GLY A 122 -9.26 -18.54 -6.52
C GLY A 122 -10.62 -17.85 -6.32
N LYS A 123 -10.98 -17.74 -5.05
CA LYS A 123 -12.25 -17.21 -4.57
C LYS A 123 -11.97 -16.11 -3.55
N ILE A 124 -12.56 -14.94 -3.74
CA ILE A 124 -12.43 -13.85 -2.79
C ILE A 124 -13.79 -13.47 -2.21
N LEU A 125 -13.82 -13.26 -0.88
CA LEU A 125 -14.93 -12.64 -0.17
C LEU A 125 -14.56 -11.21 0.18
N ILE A 126 -15.37 -10.25 -0.26
CA ILE A 126 -15.10 -8.83 -0.11
C ILE A 126 -16.23 -8.18 0.70
N ALA A 127 -15.93 -7.67 1.88
CA ALA A 127 -16.82 -6.80 2.64
C ALA A 127 -16.50 -5.34 2.29
N ALA A 128 -17.38 -4.71 1.51
CA ALA A 128 -17.16 -3.35 1.01
C ALA A 128 -18.48 -2.65 0.68
N GLY A 129 -18.47 -1.33 0.69
CA GLY A 129 -19.62 -0.51 0.35
C GLY A 129 -20.59 -0.31 1.52
N SER A 130 -21.28 0.80 1.48
CA SER A 130 -22.34 1.21 2.39
C SER A 130 -23.41 1.98 1.61
N LYS A 131 -24.48 2.39 2.26
CA LYS A 131 -25.61 3.12 1.66
C LYS A 131 -25.18 4.27 0.74
N ASN A 132 -24.11 4.99 1.11
CA ASN A 132 -23.61 6.13 0.35
C ASN A 132 -22.37 5.80 -0.52
N MET A 133 -21.83 4.59 -0.44
CA MET A 133 -20.58 4.19 -1.10
C MET A 133 -20.70 2.86 -1.84
N ALA A 134 -21.81 2.61 -2.54
CA ALA A 134 -22.00 1.41 -3.37
C ALA A 134 -20.89 1.23 -4.42
N GLY A 135 -20.38 2.35 -4.97
CA GLY A 135 -19.29 2.34 -5.93
C GLY A 135 -17.99 1.72 -5.42
N ALA A 136 -17.71 1.78 -4.12
CA ALA A 136 -16.52 1.18 -3.53
C ALA A 136 -16.55 -0.35 -3.67
N ALA A 137 -17.70 -0.98 -3.37
CA ALA A 137 -17.89 -2.43 -3.57
C ALA A 137 -17.71 -2.83 -5.04
N VAL A 138 -18.30 -2.05 -5.96
CA VAL A 138 -18.19 -2.30 -7.41
C VAL A 138 -16.75 -2.20 -7.90
N LEU A 139 -16.03 -1.15 -7.50
CA LEU A 139 -14.63 -0.94 -7.90
C LEU A 139 -13.72 -2.02 -7.34
N CYS A 140 -13.91 -2.40 -6.08
CA CYS A 140 -13.14 -3.45 -5.43
C CYS A 140 -13.32 -4.80 -6.15
N ALA A 141 -14.56 -5.20 -6.42
CA ALA A 141 -14.86 -6.43 -7.14
C ALA A 141 -14.33 -6.43 -8.59
N LYS A 142 -14.49 -5.32 -9.32
CA LYS A 142 -13.93 -5.16 -10.68
C LYS A 142 -12.40 -5.28 -10.67
N SER A 143 -11.74 -4.72 -9.66
CA SER A 143 -10.29 -4.83 -9.50
C SER A 143 -9.86 -6.27 -9.26
N ALA A 144 -10.59 -7.02 -8.42
CA ALA A 144 -10.35 -8.44 -8.18
C ALA A 144 -10.48 -9.28 -9.46
N TYR A 145 -11.55 -9.06 -10.25
CA TYR A 145 -11.72 -9.74 -11.54
C TYR A 145 -10.60 -9.40 -12.52
N ARG A 146 -10.21 -8.11 -12.62
CA ARG A 146 -9.11 -7.68 -13.50
C ARG A 146 -7.76 -8.25 -13.06
N ALA A 147 -7.55 -8.45 -11.76
CA ALA A 147 -6.38 -9.14 -11.24
C ALA A 147 -6.37 -10.64 -11.52
N GLY A 148 -7.49 -11.20 -12.03
CA GLY A 148 -7.57 -12.58 -12.49
C GLY A 148 -8.27 -13.54 -11.52
N VAL A 149 -8.92 -13.05 -10.47
CA VAL A 149 -9.70 -13.89 -9.55
C VAL A 149 -10.83 -14.61 -10.30
N GLY A 150 -11.03 -15.88 -9.98
CA GLY A 150 -12.04 -16.71 -10.64
C GLY A 150 -13.46 -16.46 -10.18
N MET A 151 -13.66 -16.19 -8.88
CA MET A 151 -14.98 -15.94 -8.29
C MET A 151 -14.89 -14.85 -7.21
N VAL A 152 -15.82 -13.91 -7.25
CA VAL A 152 -15.98 -12.85 -6.26
C VAL A 152 -17.33 -13.01 -5.57
N LYS A 153 -17.35 -12.97 -4.24
CA LYS A 153 -18.56 -12.80 -3.45
C LYS A 153 -18.43 -11.50 -2.64
N LEU A 154 -19.43 -10.64 -2.77
CA LEU A 154 -19.52 -9.39 -2.02
C LEU A 154 -20.38 -9.57 -0.78
N VAL A 155 -19.97 -8.96 0.31
CA VAL A 155 -20.73 -8.75 1.55
C VAL A 155 -21.10 -7.29 1.60
N ILE A 156 -22.38 -6.96 1.40
CA ILE A 156 -22.88 -5.59 1.25
C ILE A 156 -24.21 -5.40 2.00
N PRO A 157 -24.56 -4.18 2.39
CA PRO A 157 -25.91 -3.93 2.91
C PRO A 157 -26.96 -4.10 1.80
N GLU A 158 -28.14 -4.64 2.16
CA GLU A 158 -29.23 -4.90 1.22
C GLU A 158 -29.64 -3.68 0.40
N CYS A 159 -29.57 -2.49 0.99
CA CYS A 159 -29.97 -1.23 0.34
C CYS A 159 -29.17 -0.87 -0.91
N ILE A 160 -27.96 -1.47 -1.13
CA ILE A 160 -27.16 -1.23 -2.35
C ILE A 160 -27.14 -2.43 -3.29
N ARG A 161 -27.80 -3.52 -2.96
CA ARG A 161 -27.77 -4.79 -3.68
C ARG A 161 -28.12 -4.64 -5.16
N GLU A 162 -29.21 -3.98 -5.48
CA GLU A 162 -29.64 -3.77 -6.86
C GLU A 162 -28.61 -2.96 -7.67
N THR A 163 -28.09 -1.88 -7.08
CA THR A 163 -27.07 -1.02 -7.70
C THR A 163 -25.81 -1.84 -8.06
N VAL A 164 -25.41 -2.72 -7.17
CA VAL A 164 -24.25 -3.59 -7.38
C VAL A 164 -24.53 -4.62 -8.46
N LEU A 165 -25.68 -5.29 -8.42
CA LEU A 165 -26.06 -6.30 -9.43
C LEU A 165 -26.15 -5.72 -10.84
N MET A 166 -26.68 -4.50 -10.98
CA MET A 166 -26.71 -3.81 -12.28
C MET A 166 -25.32 -3.52 -12.84
N SER A 167 -24.33 -3.33 -11.97
CA SER A 167 -22.95 -2.99 -12.35
C SER A 167 -22.04 -4.20 -12.48
N LEU A 168 -22.39 -5.34 -11.85
CA LEU A 168 -21.58 -6.55 -11.68
C LEU A 168 -22.48 -7.79 -11.63
N PRO A 169 -23.14 -8.15 -12.75
CA PRO A 169 -24.04 -9.30 -12.78
C PRO A 169 -23.31 -10.64 -12.52
N GLU A 170 -21.99 -10.69 -12.70
CA GLU A 170 -21.16 -11.88 -12.48
C GLU A 170 -20.79 -12.11 -11.01
N ALA A 171 -20.95 -11.10 -10.14
CA ALA A 171 -20.60 -11.22 -8.73
C ALA A 171 -21.69 -11.94 -7.93
N MET A 172 -21.29 -12.82 -7.03
CA MET A 172 -22.18 -13.36 -6.00
C MET A 172 -22.34 -12.36 -4.89
N ILE A 173 -23.51 -12.30 -4.27
CA ILE A 173 -23.80 -11.37 -3.19
C ILE A 173 -24.29 -12.13 -1.96
N PHE A 174 -23.75 -11.78 -0.82
CA PHE A 174 -24.34 -11.93 0.50
C PHE A 174 -24.72 -10.54 0.99
N SER A 175 -25.99 -10.30 1.26
CA SER A 175 -26.44 -9.02 1.79
C SER A 175 -26.95 -9.14 3.22
N TYR A 176 -26.73 -8.07 4.00
CA TYR A 176 -27.23 -7.92 5.37
C TYR A 176 -28.21 -6.74 5.45
N GLU A 177 -29.20 -6.87 6.35
CA GLU A 177 -30.33 -5.95 6.38
C GLU A 177 -30.02 -4.58 6.99
N LYS A 178 -29.23 -4.55 8.07
CA LYS A 178 -29.02 -3.35 8.87
C LYS A 178 -27.55 -2.97 9.01
N GLU A 179 -27.25 -1.69 8.84
CA GLU A 179 -25.91 -1.14 9.07
C GLU A 179 -25.58 -0.99 10.57
N ASP A 180 -26.56 -1.12 11.46
CA ASP A 180 -26.39 -1.07 12.92
C ASP A 180 -26.04 -2.43 13.56
N GLY A 181 -25.80 -3.46 12.75
CA GLY A 181 -25.30 -4.76 13.19
C GLY A 181 -25.80 -5.92 12.33
N LEU A 182 -25.12 -7.07 12.45
CA LEU A 182 -25.52 -8.33 11.81
C LEU A 182 -26.26 -9.21 12.82
N SER A 183 -27.41 -9.75 12.43
CA SER A 183 -28.13 -10.76 13.20
C SER A 183 -27.29 -12.05 13.33
N GLU A 184 -27.62 -12.91 14.30
CA GLU A 184 -26.94 -14.20 14.47
C GLU A 184 -27.02 -15.07 13.21
N ALA A 185 -28.17 -15.07 12.52
CA ALA A 185 -28.36 -15.82 11.29
C ALA A 185 -27.45 -15.30 10.15
N GLU A 186 -27.32 -13.98 10.01
CA GLU A 186 -26.41 -13.36 9.04
C GLU A 186 -24.95 -13.65 9.36
N GLN A 187 -24.57 -13.65 10.64
CA GLN A 187 -23.23 -14.00 11.06
C GLN A 187 -22.90 -15.47 10.75
N GLU A 188 -23.86 -16.38 10.92
CA GLU A 188 -23.67 -17.79 10.59
C GLU A 188 -23.53 -18.02 9.07
N GLU A 189 -24.32 -17.33 8.26
CA GLU A 189 -24.22 -17.39 6.80
C GLU A 189 -22.92 -16.74 6.29
N LEU A 190 -22.47 -15.67 6.95
CA LEU A 190 -21.18 -15.04 6.70
C LEU A 190 -20.01 -16.01 6.97
N LYS A 191 -20.05 -16.80 8.04
CA LYS A 191 -19.05 -17.84 8.31
C LYS A 191 -18.96 -18.85 7.17
N LYS A 192 -20.09 -19.35 6.66
CA LYS A 192 -20.10 -20.24 5.47
C LYS A 192 -19.49 -19.58 4.26
N SER A 193 -19.72 -18.28 4.08
CA SER A 193 -19.12 -17.50 3.00
C SER A 193 -17.60 -17.31 3.19
N MET A 194 -17.13 -17.15 4.42
CA MET A 194 -15.69 -17.12 4.72
C MET A 194 -15.03 -18.49 4.47
N ASP A 195 -15.68 -19.60 4.84
CA ASP A 195 -15.16 -20.95 4.58
C ASP A 195 -15.03 -21.24 3.08
N TRP A 196 -15.98 -20.74 2.29
CA TRP A 196 -15.96 -20.87 0.83
C TRP A 196 -14.80 -20.11 0.18
N ALA A 197 -14.34 -19.01 0.74
CA ALA A 197 -13.33 -18.12 0.17
C ALA A 197 -11.90 -18.63 0.44
N ASP A 198 -10.97 -18.29 -0.45
CA ASP A 198 -9.54 -18.49 -0.27
C ASP A 198 -8.88 -17.23 0.36
N VAL A 199 -9.44 -16.07 0.06
CA VAL A 199 -8.96 -14.75 0.54
C VAL A 199 -10.14 -13.91 1.01
N LEU A 200 -9.92 -13.15 2.06
CA LEU A 200 -10.85 -12.16 2.62
C LEU A 200 -10.33 -10.75 2.36
N LEU A 201 -11.24 -9.81 2.08
CA LEU A 201 -10.92 -8.38 1.98
C LEU A 201 -12.02 -7.59 2.69
N ALA A 202 -11.65 -6.63 3.53
CA ALA A 202 -12.61 -5.75 4.18
C ALA A 202 -12.12 -4.29 4.20
N GLY A 203 -13.07 -3.37 4.09
CA GLY A 203 -12.83 -1.96 4.40
C GLY A 203 -13.32 -0.95 3.38
N PRO A 204 -13.09 -1.11 2.07
CA PRO A 204 -13.42 -0.07 1.11
C PRO A 204 -14.89 0.36 1.19
N GLY A 205 -15.12 1.57 1.72
CA GLY A 205 -16.45 2.17 1.81
C GLY A 205 -17.43 1.47 2.74
N LEU A 206 -16.95 0.70 3.73
CA LEU A 206 -17.82 0.04 4.73
C LEU A 206 -18.56 1.03 5.65
N GLY A 207 -17.99 2.24 5.83
CA GLY A 207 -18.47 3.18 6.81
C GLY A 207 -18.00 2.86 8.24
N GLU A 208 -18.61 3.55 9.21
CA GLU A 208 -18.20 3.51 10.62
C GLU A 208 -19.25 2.85 11.54
N GLY A 209 -20.27 2.21 10.95
CA GLY A 209 -21.37 1.57 11.70
C GLY A 209 -20.96 0.26 12.38
N GLU A 210 -21.85 -0.24 13.24
CA GLU A 210 -21.63 -1.49 13.99
C GLU A 210 -21.50 -2.70 13.05
N ALA A 211 -22.17 -2.72 11.89
CA ALA A 211 -21.98 -3.76 10.89
C ALA A 211 -20.56 -3.78 10.33
N ALA A 212 -19.97 -2.62 10.01
CA ALA A 212 -18.59 -2.51 9.53
C ALA A 212 -17.58 -3.02 10.58
N ARG A 213 -17.83 -2.67 11.85
CA ARG A 213 -17.05 -3.15 12.99
C ARG A 213 -17.14 -4.68 13.12
N THR A 214 -18.35 -5.21 13.14
CA THR A 214 -18.61 -6.67 13.27
C THR A 214 -17.99 -7.45 12.11
N LEU A 215 -18.11 -6.97 10.87
CA LEU A 215 -17.49 -7.59 9.69
C LEU A 215 -15.98 -7.61 9.82
N THR A 216 -15.37 -6.49 10.22
CA THR A 216 -13.93 -6.38 10.44
C THR A 216 -13.47 -7.37 11.52
N GLU A 217 -14.19 -7.45 12.64
CA GLU A 217 -13.89 -8.37 13.73
C GLU A 217 -13.99 -9.83 13.30
N LEU A 218 -15.08 -10.24 12.63
CA LEU A 218 -15.28 -11.61 12.17
C LEU A 218 -14.20 -12.03 11.17
N PHE A 219 -13.79 -11.13 10.26
CA PHE A 219 -12.72 -11.40 9.32
C PHE A 219 -11.37 -11.51 10.05
N LEU A 220 -11.09 -10.67 11.03
CA LEU A 220 -9.89 -10.78 11.85
C LEU A 220 -9.81 -12.08 12.65
N ARG A 221 -10.93 -12.57 13.17
CA ARG A 221 -11.00 -13.83 13.93
C ARG A 221 -10.76 -15.08 13.07
N ASN A 222 -11.02 -15.01 11.77
CA ASN A 222 -10.73 -16.10 10.83
C ASN A 222 -9.24 -16.12 10.48
N ARG A 223 -8.41 -16.82 11.26
CA ARG A 223 -6.95 -16.84 11.12
C ARG A 223 -6.44 -17.75 10.00
N GLU A 224 -7.27 -18.62 9.47
CA GLU A 224 -6.88 -19.58 8.43
C GLU A 224 -6.77 -18.95 7.05
N LYS A 225 -7.56 -17.91 6.79
CA LYS A 225 -7.58 -17.24 5.49
C LYS A 225 -6.63 -16.04 5.46
N LYS A 226 -6.05 -15.77 4.29
CA LYS A 226 -5.35 -14.50 4.05
C LYS A 226 -6.36 -13.35 4.09
N LEU A 227 -6.01 -12.26 4.74
CA LEU A 227 -6.88 -11.10 4.91
C LEU A 227 -6.19 -9.83 4.44
N LEU A 228 -6.90 -9.03 3.63
CA LEU A 228 -6.51 -7.67 3.30
C LEU A 228 -7.48 -6.70 3.98
N LEU A 229 -6.95 -5.70 4.68
CA LEU A 229 -7.72 -4.61 5.27
C LEU A 229 -7.29 -3.27 4.67
N ASP A 230 -8.29 -2.46 4.34
CA ASP A 230 -8.12 -1.14 3.72
C ASP A 230 -9.12 -0.15 4.31
N ALA A 231 -8.89 1.13 4.15
CA ALA A 231 -9.85 2.22 4.39
C ALA A 231 -10.56 2.12 5.76
N ASP A 232 -11.91 1.95 5.77
CA ASP A 232 -12.70 1.98 6.99
C ASP A 232 -12.39 0.84 7.96
N ALA A 233 -11.91 -0.31 7.47
CA ALA A 233 -11.41 -1.36 8.36
C ALA A 233 -10.13 -0.94 9.09
N LEU A 234 -9.22 -0.20 8.45
CA LEU A 234 -8.04 0.37 9.10
C LEU A 234 -8.43 1.45 10.11
N ASN A 235 -9.44 2.26 9.78
CA ASN A 235 -9.99 3.24 10.70
C ASN A 235 -10.59 2.56 11.95
N ALA A 236 -11.28 1.42 11.79
CA ALA A 236 -11.79 0.65 12.92
C ALA A 236 -10.64 0.12 13.81
N LEU A 237 -9.56 -0.40 13.22
CA LEU A 237 -8.37 -0.83 13.96
C LEU A 237 -7.76 0.31 14.78
N SER A 238 -7.69 1.52 14.20
CA SER A 238 -7.09 2.67 14.88
C SER A 238 -7.90 3.17 16.08
N ARG A 239 -9.21 2.89 16.12
CA ARG A 239 -10.13 3.33 17.18
C ARG A 239 -10.32 2.30 18.28
N GLU A 240 -10.13 1.00 17.97
CA GLU A 240 -10.44 -0.08 18.89
C GLU A 240 -9.23 -0.97 19.14
N GLU A 241 -8.66 -0.86 20.34
CA GLU A 241 -7.51 -1.66 20.77
C GLU A 241 -7.76 -3.17 20.65
N ALA A 242 -9.02 -3.61 20.83
CA ALA A 242 -9.39 -5.02 20.70
C ALA A 242 -9.20 -5.53 19.25
N LEU A 243 -9.62 -4.74 18.25
CA LEU A 243 -9.42 -5.07 16.83
C LEU A 243 -7.94 -5.00 16.45
N TYR A 244 -7.22 -4.01 16.95
CA TYR A 244 -5.77 -3.89 16.74
C TYR A 244 -5.02 -5.13 17.26
N LYS A 245 -5.35 -5.59 18.48
CA LYS A 245 -4.78 -6.81 19.06
C LYS A 245 -5.12 -8.06 18.25
N LEU A 246 -6.34 -8.17 17.71
CA LEU A 246 -6.71 -9.27 16.83
C LEU A 246 -5.89 -9.24 15.53
N ALA A 247 -5.66 -8.06 14.96
CA ALA A 247 -4.81 -7.90 13.78
C ALA A 247 -3.37 -8.34 14.06
N ALA A 248 -2.77 -7.91 15.16
CA ALA A 248 -1.41 -8.27 15.57
C ALA A 248 -1.23 -9.79 15.80
N GLN A 249 -2.30 -10.50 16.13
CA GLN A 249 -2.26 -11.95 16.33
C GLN A 249 -2.33 -12.77 15.02
N ARG A 250 -2.56 -12.14 13.86
CA ARG A 250 -2.68 -12.84 12.57
C ARG A 250 -1.34 -13.18 11.93
N GLY A 251 -0.29 -12.42 12.25
CA GLY A 251 1.03 -12.60 11.63
C GLY A 251 1.01 -12.38 10.12
N GLY A 252 1.84 -13.12 9.38
CA GLY A 252 2.06 -12.95 7.94
C GLY A 252 0.87 -13.19 7.00
N ASN A 253 -0.29 -13.58 7.52
CA ASN A 253 -1.52 -13.76 6.74
C ASN A 253 -2.38 -12.47 6.64
N LEU A 254 -1.83 -11.32 7.02
CA LEU A 254 -2.50 -10.03 7.00
C LEU A 254 -1.76 -9.06 6.08
N VAL A 255 -2.51 -8.39 5.23
CA VAL A 255 -2.06 -7.26 4.39
C VAL A 255 -2.83 -6.02 4.78
N LEU A 256 -2.14 -4.92 5.01
CA LEU A 256 -2.73 -3.60 5.26
C LEU A 256 -2.28 -2.63 4.17
N THR A 257 -3.19 -1.77 3.72
CA THR A 257 -2.93 -0.79 2.65
C THR A 257 -3.17 0.67 3.12
N PRO A 258 -2.52 1.10 4.23
CA PRO A 258 -2.81 2.42 4.79
C PRO A 258 -2.20 3.54 3.93
N HIS A 259 -3.00 4.53 3.54
CA HIS A 259 -2.42 5.81 3.12
C HIS A 259 -1.83 6.56 4.33
N MET A 260 -1.03 7.62 4.11
CA MET A 260 -0.32 8.34 5.19
C MET A 260 -1.21 8.75 6.38
N GLY A 261 -2.47 9.15 6.11
CA GLY A 261 -3.41 9.54 7.18
C GLY A 261 -3.90 8.35 8.01
N GLU A 262 -4.10 7.19 7.39
CA GLU A 262 -4.45 5.94 8.08
C GLU A 262 -3.27 5.39 8.87
N LEU A 263 -2.07 5.42 8.28
CA LEU A 263 -0.84 5.04 8.97
C LEU A 263 -0.61 5.89 10.23
N ALA A 264 -0.81 7.21 10.13
CA ALA A 264 -0.71 8.12 11.27
C ALA A 264 -1.72 7.80 12.37
N ARG A 265 -2.99 7.48 11.99
CA ARG A 265 -4.02 7.06 12.96
C ARG A 265 -3.68 5.73 13.64
N LEU A 266 -3.23 4.73 12.88
CA LEU A 266 -2.83 3.42 13.41
C LEU A 266 -1.65 3.53 14.38
N LEU A 267 -0.73 4.46 14.15
CA LEU A 267 0.43 4.71 15.01
C LEU A 267 0.15 5.72 16.12
N HIS A 268 -1.02 6.36 16.12
CA HIS A 268 -1.38 7.45 17.06
C HIS A 268 -0.38 8.61 17.05
N VAL A 269 0.10 9.00 15.87
CA VAL A 269 1.04 10.11 15.67
C VAL A 269 0.47 11.14 14.69
N PRO A 270 0.98 12.39 14.68
CA PRO A 270 0.60 13.37 13.66
C PRO A 270 1.03 12.93 12.25
N VAL A 271 0.24 13.29 11.23
CA VAL A 271 0.57 13.00 9.81
C VAL A 271 1.92 13.64 9.39
N SER A 272 2.30 14.77 10.01
CA SER A 272 3.60 15.41 9.77
C SER A 272 4.78 14.51 10.15
N GLU A 273 4.67 13.73 11.22
CA GLU A 273 5.69 12.78 11.65
C GLU A 273 5.84 11.63 10.65
N VAL A 274 4.73 11.09 10.14
CA VAL A 274 4.76 10.06 9.08
C VAL A 274 5.44 10.61 7.81
N LYS A 275 5.13 11.86 7.42
CA LYS A 275 5.73 12.49 6.23
C LYS A 275 7.23 12.77 6.38
N GLU A 276 7.75 12.87 7.59
CA GLU A 276 9.19 13.04 7.80
C GLU A 276 9.99 11.79 7.45
N ASP A 277 9.48 10.62 7.80
CA ASP A 277 10.08 9.32 7.43
C ASP A 277 8.99 8.24 7.34
N GLU A 278 8.34 8.15 6.17
CA GLU A 278 7.27 7.19 5.88
C GLU A 278 7.74 5.74 6.05
N LEU A 279 8.99 5.47 5.69
CA LEU A 279 9.56 4.13 5.79
C LEU A 279 9.76 3.70 7.26
N ALA A 280 10.24 4.59 8.11
CA ALA A 280 10.36 4.31 9.54
C ALA A 280 8.99 4.10 10.20
N ALA A 281 8.00 4.94 9.85
CA ALA A 281 6.63 4.80 10.31
C ALA A 281 6.01 3.45 9.89
N THR A 282 6.17 3.07 8.61
CA THR A 282 5.69 1.78 8.09
C THR A 282 6.34 0.60 8.80
N ARG A 283 7.66 0.66 9.02
CA ARG A 283 8.39 -0.39 9.76
C ARG A 283 7.94 -0.51 11.21
N LYS A 284 7.61 0.61 11.86
CA LYS A 284 7.06 0.61 13.21
C LYS A 284 5.73 -0.13 13.25
N LEU A 285 4.79 0.19 12.36
CA LEU A 285 3.52 -0.52 12.27
C LEU A 285 3.72 -2.02 11.96
N GLN A 286 4.65 -2.34 11.05
CA GLN A 286 4.97 -3.73 10.72
C GLN A 286 5.51 -4.50 11.92
N ALA A 287 6.37 -3.90 12.73
CA ALA A 287 6.91 -4.52 13.94
C ALA A 287 5.82 -4.80 14.98
N ASP A 288 4.82 -3.93 15.07
CA ASP A 288 3.72 -4.07 16.02
C ASP A 288 2.67 -5.12 15.58
N ILE A 289 2.30 -5.12 14.30
CA ILE A 289 1.21 -5.98 13.78
C ILE A 289 1.74 -7.24 13.09
N HIS A 290 3.01 -7.27 12.67
CA HIS A 290 3.61 -8.36 11.89
C HIS A 290 2.90 -8.65 10.55
N ALA A 291 2.28 -7.63 9.95
CA ALA A 291 1.58 -7.69 8.67
C ALA A 291 2.47 -7.29 7.50
N VAL A 292 2.04 -7.61 6.29
CA VAL A 292 2.55 -6.95 5.07
C VAL A 292 1.87 -5.60 4.96
N ILE A 293 2.65 -4.53 4.88
CA ILE A 293 2.15 -3.16 4.70
C ILE A 293 2.48 -2.71 3.27
N VAL A 294 1.48 -2.20 2.55
CA VAL A 294 1.60 -1.75 1.15
C VAL A 294 1.25 -0.28 1.04
#